data_14c10b4cb9edb57b96a1c6220c59922e
#
_entry.id   14c10b4cb9edb57b96a1c6220c59922e
#
_cell.length_a   1.000
_cell.length_b   1.000
_cell.length_c   1.000
_cell.angle_alpha   90.00
_cell.angle_beta   90.00
_cell.angle_gamma   90.00
#
_symmetry.space_group_name_H-M   'P 1'
#
loop_
_entity.id
_entity.type
_entity.pdbx_description
1 polymer ?
#
loop_
_entity_poly.entity_id
_entity_poly.type
_entity_poly.pdbx_seq_one_letter_code
_entity_poly.pdbx_strand_id
1 'polypeptide(L)'
;MGALTRPGLLRASIAFVLLAASHAPASADFRVCNETRSLINLAVGTAAGEDFSTEGWWTVTPGSCATLVRGPLTGRYLYLYGTDINGADVLKGAVTMCIDRGKFKVFGIENCWRRGLQAVAFAEIDTQDSPDWTTFLTEPGR
;
A
#
# COMPACT_ATOMS: atom_id res chain seq x y z
N MET A 1 18.41 -84.37 3.78
CA MET A 1 17.52 -83.55 4.59
C MET A 1 18.08 -82.11 4.55
N GLY A 2 17.63 -81.28 3.64
CA GLY A 2 18.11 -79.92 3.44
C GLY A 2 17.00 -78.92 3.73
N ALA A 3 17.21 -78.13 4.74
CA ALA A 3 16.32 -77.07 5.09
C ALA A 3 16.62 -75.83 4.22
N LEU A 4 15.67 -75.47 3.35
CA LEU A 4 15.73 -74.24 2.55
C LEU A 4 15.27 -73.05 3.39
N THR A 5 16.21 -72.20 3.77
CA THR A 5 15.94 -70.90 4.41
C THR A 5 15.57 -69.86 3.35
N ARG A 6 14.35 -69.35 3.40
CA ARG A 6 13.89 -68.26 2.55
C ARG A 6 14.41 -66.94 3.11
N PRO A 7 15.00 -66.03 2.29
CA PRO A 7 15.32 -64.69 2.76
C PRO A 7 14.04 -63.81 2.76
N GLY A 8 13.78 -63.21 3.91
CA GLY A 8 12.70 -62.24 4.07
C GLY A 8 12.99 -60.94 3.33
N LEU A 9 12.08 -60.52 2.47
CA LEU A 9 12.11 -59.20 1.85
C LEU A 9 11.76 -58.15 2.92
N LEU A 10 12.75 -57.35 3.31
CA LEU A 10 12.49 -56.08 4.02
C LEU A 10 11.79 -55.08 3.05
N ARG A 11 10.52 -54.81 3.31
CA ARG A 11 9.82 -53.72 2.65
C ARG A 11 10.21 -52.40 3.34
N ALA A 12 11.08 -51.63 2.72
CA ALA A 12 11.36 -50.25 3.13
C ALA A 12 10.18 -49.37 2.74
N SER A 13 9.39 -48.95 3.71
CA SER A 13 8.33 -47.95 3.52
C SER A 13 8.98 -46.57 3.49
N ILE A 14 9.05 -45.97 2.31
CA ILE A 14 9.47 -44.56 2.15
C ILE A 14 8.28 -43.71 2.54
N ALA A 15 8.34 -43.08 3.72
CA ALA A 15 7.38 -42.07 4.16
C ALA A 15 7.66 -40.78 3.38
N PHE A 16 6.78 -40.43 2.47
CA PHE A 16 6.82 -39.17 1.74
C PHE A 16 6.26 -38.06 2.67
N VAL A 17 7.15 -37.29 3.27
CA VAL A 17 6.77 -36.12 4.08
C VAL A 17 6.41 -35.01 3.11
N LEU A 18 5.10 -34.75 2.92
CA LEU A 18 4.59 -33.62 2.23
C LEU A 18 4.84 -32.36 3.10
N LEU A 19 5.87 -31.56 2.77
CA LEU A 19 6.00 -30.20 3.29
C LEU A 19 4.86 -29.34 2.71
N ALA A 20 3.84 -29.10 3.51
CA ALA A 20 2.83 -28.09 3.20
C ALA A 20 3.51 -26.72 3.30
N ALA A 21 3.84 -26.12 2.16
CA ALA A 21 4.29 -24.73 2.08
C ALA A 21 3.12 -23.85 2.50
N SER A 22 3.18 -23.30 3.71
CA SER A 22 2.23 -22.30 4.20
C SER A 22 2.43 -21.02 3.38
N HIS A 23 1.64 -20.81 2.35
CA HIS A 23 1.56 -19.53 1.66
C HIS A 23 0.77 -18.58 2.56
N ALA A 24 1.46 -17.66 3.25
CA ALA A 24 0.80 -16.52 3.86
C ALA A 24 0.12 -15.73 2.73
N PRO A 25 -1.16 -15.36 2.87
CA PRO A 25 -1.81 -14.52 1.88
C PRO A 25 -1.02 -13.22 1.75
N ALA A 26 -0.63 -12.86 0.52
CA ALA A 26 -0.04 -11.56 0.25
C ALA A 26 -1.11 -10.51 0.64
N SER A 27 -0.74 -9.58 1.55
CA SER A 27 -1.62 -8.49 1.94
C SER A 27 -1.82 -7.58 0.75
N ALA A 28 -3.04 -7.49 0.25
CA ALA A 28 -3.40 -6.57 -0.81
C ALA A 28 -3.65 -5.19 -0.18
N ASP A 29 -2.74 -4.24 -0.40
CA ASP A 29 -2.72 -2.93 0.25
C ASP A 29 -2.18 -1.86 -0.71
N PHE A 30 -2.47 -0.58 -0.43
CA PHE A 30 -1.71 0.53 -1.01
C PHE A 30 -0.62 0.98 -0.05
N ARG A 31 0.63 0.86 -0.49
CA ARG A 31 1.82 1.22 0.27
C ARG A 31 2.60 2.33 -0.40
N VAL A 32 3.20 3.18 0.40
CA VAL A 32 4.14 4.20 -0.07
C VAL A 32 5.45 4.04 0.67
N CYS A 33 6.55 3.94 -0.07
CA CYS A 33 7.91 3.82 0.45
C CYS A 33 8.66 5.13 0.19
N ASN A 34 9.28 5.67 1.22
CA ASN A 34 10.04 6.91 1.15
C ASN A 34 11.52 6.60 0.92
N GLU A 35 11.97 6.75 -0.32
CA GLU A 35 13.39 6.60 -0.71
C GLU A 35 14.13 7.95 -0.74
N THR A 36 13.49 9.02 -0.27
CA THR A 36 14.15 10.33 -0.10
C THR A 36 14.95 10.39 1.20
N ARG A 37 15.68 11.47 1.40
CA ARG A 37 16.43 11.73 2.62
C ARG A 37 15.63 12.49 3.68
N SER A 38 14.44 12.93 3.34
CA SER A 38 13.59 13.76 4.18
C SER A 38 12.42 12.98 4.73
N LEU A 39 11.94 13.36 5.91
CA LEU A 39 10.68 12.91 6.45
C LEU A 39 9.54 13.49 5.61
N ILE A 40 8.58 12.67 5.23
CA ILE A 40 7.43 13.06 4.40
C ILE A 40 6.14 12.76 5.14
N ASN A 41 5.21 13.72 5.13
CA ASN A 41 3.85 13.54 5.57
C ASN A 41 2.94 13.32 4.36
N LEU A 42 2.15 12.27 4.37
CA LEU A 42 1.32 11.83 3.25
C LEU A 42 -0.17 11.89 3.58
N ALA A 43 -0.94 12.29 2.58
CA ALA A 43 -2.38 12.14 2.54
C ALA A 43 -2.78 11.34 1.30
N VAL A 44 -3.79 10.48 1.44
CA VAL A 44 -4.31 9.64 0.36
C VAL A 44 -5.74 10.02 0.04
N GLY A 45 -6.06 10.03 -1.25
CA GLY A 45 -7.41 10.14 -1.77
C GLY A 45 -7.84 8.82 -2.40
N THR A 46 -9.07 8.43 -2.18
CA THR A 46 -9.71 7.25 -2.78
C THR A 46 -11.01 7.66 -3.45
N ALA A 47 -11.39 6.91 -4.49
CA ALA A 47 -12.67 7.06 -5.16
C ALA A 47 -13.41 5.73 -5.17
N ALA A 48 -14.70 5.75 -4.83
CA ALA A 48 -15.63 4.64 -4.97
C ALA A 48 -16.79 5.12 -5.84
N GLY A 49 -16.68 4.92 -7.17
CA GLY A 49 -17.57 5.55 -8.14
C GLY A 49 -17.37 7.06 -8.16
N GLU A 50 -18.42 7.84 -7.88
CA GLU A 50 -18.36 9.30 -7.78
C GLU A 50 -18.05 9.80 -6.36
N ASP A 51 -18.00 8.90 -5.38
CA ASP A 51 -17.72 9.23 -3.99
C ASP A 51 -16.21 9.27 -3.74
N PHE A 52 -15.70 10.46 -3.48
CA PHE A 52 -14.31 10.68 -3.11
C PHE A 52 -14.16 10.80 -1.59
N SER A 53 -13.04 10.31 -1.09
CA SER A 53 -12.61 10.58 0.28
C SER A 53 -11.11 10.82 0.35
N THR A 54 -10.70 11.64 1.32
CA THR A 54 -9.29 11.91 1.62
C THR A 54 -9.01 11.59 3.08
N GLU A 55 -7.84 11.07 3.34
CA GLU A 55 -7.40 10.70 4.67
C GLU A 55 -5.93 11.05 4.87
N GLY A 56 -5.54 11.47 6.04
CA GLY A 56 -4.16 11.81 6.44
C GLY A 56 -4.06 12.01 7.94
N TRP A 57 -2.89 12.11 8.45
CA TRP A 57 -1.58 12.09 7.83
C TRP A 57 -0.82 10.82 8.21
N TRP A 58 0.01 10.34 7.32
CA TRP A 58 1.03 9.33 7.60
C TRP A 58 2.40 9.96 7.50
N THR A 59 3.15 9.91 8.58
CA THR A 59 4.53 10.36 8.60
C THR A 59 5.44 9.19 8.25
N VAL A 60 6.20 9.32 7.17
CA VAL A 60 7.09 8.27 6.65
C VAL A 60 8.53 8.75 6.69
N THR A 61 9.33 8.09 7.51
CA THR A 61 10.77 8.40 7.63
C THR A 61 11.55 7.89 6.42
N PRO A 62 12.76 8.44 6.15
CA PRO A 62 13.64 7.94 5.10
C PRO A 62 13.87 6.43 5.19
N GLY A 63 13.78 5.72 4.06
CA GLY A 63 13.97 4.27 3.98
C GLY A 63 12.83 3.42 4.53
N SER A 64 11.72 4.03 4.96
CA SER A 64 10.54 3.34 5.50
C SER A 64 9.38 3.34 4.53
N CYS A 65 8.43 2.44 4.76
CA CYS A 65 7.16 2.37 4.04
C CYS A 65 5.98 2.51 5.00
N ALA A 66 4.88 3.08 4.52
CA ALA A 66 3.60 3.11 5.22
C ALA A 66 2.51 2.47 4.37
N THR A 67 1.58 1.77 5.00
CA THR A 67 0.34 1.30 4.36
C THR A 67 -0.73 2.36 4.55
N LEU A 68 -1.15 2.99 3.46
CA LEU A 68 -2.13 4.08 3.47
C LEU A 68 -3.56 3.55 3.30
N VAL A 69 -3.75 2.54 2.47
CA VAL A 69 -5.03 1.85 2.29
C VAL A 69 -4.82 0.37 2.57
N ARG A 70 -5.61 -0.20 3.47
CA ARG A 70 -5.57 -1.62 3.82
C ARG A 70 -6.63 -2.39 3.07
N GLY A 71 -6.27 -3.59 2.65
CA GLY A 71 -7.15 -4.48 1.91
C GLY A 71 -7.12 -4.23 0.40
N PRO A 72 -7.79 -5.10 -0.37
CA PRO A 72 -7.79 -5.03 -1.82
C PRO A 72 -8.29 -3.68 -2.33
N LEU A 73 -7.54 -3.10 -3.27
CA LEU A 73 -7.93 -1.86 -3.93
C LEU A 73 -9.14 -2.12 -4.82
N THR A 74 -10.15 -1.27 -4.70
CA THR A 74 -11.42 -1.39 -5.44
C THR A 74 -11.53 -0.45 -6.62
N GLY A 75 -10.63 0.53 -6.72
CA GLY A 75 -10.56 1.50 -7.80
C GLY A 75 -9.21 1.48 -8.50
N ARG A 76 -9.20 1.80 -9.79
CA ARG A 76 -7.98 1.90 -10.59
C ARG A 76 -7.09 3.06 -10.16
N TYR A 77 -7.70 4.17 -9.76
CA TYR A 77 -6.98 5.40 -9.42
C TYR A 77 -6.99 5.65 -7.92
N LEU A 78 -5.81 5.96 -7.39
CA LEU A 78 -5.60 6.53 -6.08
C LEU A 78 -4.98 7.91 -6.23
N TYR A 79 -5.09 8.72 -5.21
CA TYR A 79 -4.58 10.08 -5.21
C TYR A 79 -3.63 10.26 -4.04
N LEU A 80 -2.49 10.88 -4.27
CA LEU A 80 -1.46 11.01 -3.26
C LEU A 80 -0.97 12.46 -3.20
N TYR A 81 -0.87 12.98 -1.99
CA TYR A 81 -0.31 14.29 -1.70
C TYR A 81 0.72 14.16 -0.59
N GLY A 82 1.82 14.89 -0.68
CA GLY A 82 2.88 14.81 0.30
C GLY A 82 3.54 16.15 0.56
N THR A 83 3.87 16.39 1.83
CA THR A 83 4.63 17.56 2.27
C THR A 83 5.87 17.14 3.05
N ASP A 84 6.86 18.03 3.11
CA ASP A 84 7.96 17.93 4.07
C ASP A 84 7.51 18.35 5.49
N ILE A 85 8.46 18.38 6.43
CA ILE A 85 8.20 18.78 7.81
C ILE A 85 7.83 20.27 7.95
N ASN A 86 8.13 21.10 6.95
CA ASN A 86 7.80 22.53 6.92
C ASN A 86 6.48 22.82 6.24
N GLY A 87 5.83 21.77 5.71
CA GLY A 87 4.59 21.88 4.95
C GLY A 87 4.78 22.27 3.49
N ALA A 88 6.00 22.24 2.97
CA ALA A 88 6.25 22.44 1.55
C ALA A 88 5.88 21.20 0.75
N ASP A 89 5.25 21.38 -0.42
CA ASP A 89 4.82 20.29 -1.28
C ASP A 89 6.04 19.49 -1.80
N VAL A 90 6.09 18.21 -1.52
CA VAL A 90 7.09 17.29 -2.07
C VAL A 90 6.49 16.33 -3.09
N LEU A 91 5.18 16.11 -3.03
CA LEU A 91 4.42 15.37 -4.02
C LEU A 91 3.06 16.05 -4.20
N LYS A 92 2.80 16.49 -5.41
CA LYS A 92 1.52 17.09 -5.82
C LYS A 92 1.24 16.76 -7.29
N GLY A 93 0.01 16.97 -7.70
CA GLY A 93 -0.44 16.74 -9.08
C GLY A 93 -1.46 17.78 -9.53
N ALA A 94 -2.51 17.33 -10.18
CA ALA A 94 -3.51 18.20 -10.80
C ALA A 94 -4.94 17.98 -10.26
N VAL A 95 -5.18 17.01 -9.38
CA VAL A 95 -6.51 16.69 -8.88
C VAL A 95 -6.74 17.39 -7.55
N THR A 96 -7.58 18.41 -7.53
CA THR A 96 -7.88 19.16 -6.32
C THR A 96 -8.77 18.36 -5.39
N MET A 97 -8.31 18.18 -4.14
CA MET A 97 -9.04 17.48 -3.07
C MET A 97 -8.90 18.24 -1.75
N CYS A 98 -9.73 17.90 -0.78
CA CYS A 98 -9.73 18.58 0.52
C CYS A 98 -8.83 17.85 1.52
N ILE A 99 -8.08 18.63 2.31
CA ILE A 99 -7.30 18.14 3.46
C ILE A 99 -7.59 18.98 4.71
N ASP A 100 -7.23 18.42 5.87
CA ASP A 100 -7.16 19.18 7.12
C ASP A 100 -5.73 19.15 7.68
N ARG A 101 -5.42 20.06 8.60
CA ARG A 101 -4.08 20.17 9.21
C ARG A 101 -3.75 19.05 10.18
N GLY A 102 -4.74 18.63 10.97
CA GLY A 102 -4.60 17.49 11.88
C GLY A 102 -4.92 16.18 11.19
N LYS A 103 -4.90 15.08 11.93
CA LYS A 103 -5.37 13.79 11.42
C LYS A 103 -6.82 13.92 10.97
N PHE A 104 -7.13 13.45 9.76
CA PHE A 104 -8.44 13.65 9.16
C PHE A 104 -8.91 12.48 8.31
N LYS A 105 -10.22 12.42 8.15
CA LYS A 105 -10.92 11.68 7.11
C LYS A 105 -12.07 12.55 6.62
N VAL A 106 -12.04 12.91 5.34
CA VAL A 106 -12.96 13.86 4.70
C VAL A 106 -13.63 13.16 3.53
N PHE A 107 -14.95 13.29 3.46
CA PHE A 107 -15.76 12.79 2.34
C PHE A 107 -16.11 13.96 1.41
N GLY A 108 -16.01 13.71 0.10
CA GLY A 108 -16.21 14.71 -0.94
C GLY A 108 -15.01 15.62 -1.14
N ILE A 109 -14.89 16.14 -2.35
CA ILE A 109 -13.79 17.02 -2.78
C ILE A 109 -14.26 18.45 -3.09
N GLU A 110 -15.55 18.69 -2.95
CA GLU A 110 -16.17 19.96 -3.27
C GLU A 110 -16.14 20.93 -2.07
N ASN A 111 -16.03 22.22 -2.39
CA ASN A 111 -16.19 23.30 -1.42
C ASN A 111 -15.29 23.19 -0.18
N CYS A 112 -14.05 22.75 -0.32
CA CYS A 112 -13.11 22.57 0.80
C CYS A 112 -13.07 23.81 1.70
N TRP A 113 -12.90 24.99 1.11
CA TRP A 113 -12.83 26.25 1.83
C TRP A 113 -14.08 26.55 2.68
N ARG A 114 -15.28 26.36 2.12
CA ARG A 114 -16.53 26.59 2.87
C ARG A 114 -16.72 25.61 4.02
N ARG A 115 -16.06 24.48 3.97
CA ARG A 115 -16.08 23.41 4.98
C ARG A 115 -14.98 23.59 6.02
N GLY A 116 -14.18 24.67 5.94
CA GLY A 116 -13.04 24.90 6.83
C GLY A 116 -11.81 24.04 6.53
N LEU A 117 -11.74 23.47 5.31
CA LEU A 117 -10.67 22.61 4.85
C LEU A 117 -9.77 23.35 3.87
N GLN A 118 -8.62 22.77 3.58
CA GLN A 118 -7.71 23.25 2.54
C GLN A 118 -7.91 22.47 1.24
N ALA A 119 -7.85 23.16 0.11
CA ALA A 119 -7.83 22.55 -1.21
C ALA A 119 -6.38 22.45 -1.67
N VAL A 120 -5.92 21.24 -1.99
CA VAL A 120 -4.57 20.98 -2.49
C VAL A 120 -4.62 20.03 -3.69
N ALA A 121 -3.57 20.06 -4.52
CA ALA A 121 -3.50 19.27 -5.73
C ALA A 121 -2.81 17.91 -5.46
N PHE A 122 -3.59 16.84 -5.55
CA PHE A 122 -3.12 15.46 -5.43
C PHE A 122 -2.58 14.93 -6.76
N ALA A 123 -1.54 14.10 -6.70
CA ALA A 123 -1.08 13.31 -7.83
C ALA A 123 -1.97 12.09 -8.01
N GLU A 124 -2.39 11.82 -9.24
CA GLU A 124 -3.12 10.60 -9.59
C GLU A 124 -2.15 9.44 -9.76
N ILE A 125 -2.44 8.33 -9.12
CA ILE A 125 -1.70 7.06 -9.20
C ILE A 125 -2.57 6.04 -9.91
N ASP A 126 -2.17 5.63 -11.11
CA ASP A 126 -2.82 4.56 -11.87
C ASP A 126 -2.30 3.20 -11.38
N THR A 127 -3.12 2.46 -10.67
CA THR A 127 -2.80 1.13 -10.15
C THR A 127 -3.00 0.02 -11.19
N GLN A 128 -3.44 0.36 -12.42
CA GLN A 128 -3.69 -0.59 -13.50
C GLN A 128 -4.68 -1.70 -13.11
N ASP A 129 -5.66 -1.36 -12.27
CA ASP A 129 -6.63 -2.30 -11.70
C ASP A 129 -6.01 -3.41 -10.83
N SER A 130 -4.76 -3.22 -10.37
CA SER A 130 -4.14 -4.14 -9.43
C SER A 130 -4.81 -4.05 -8.05
N PRO A 131 -5.06 -5.19 -7.37
CA PRO A 131 -5.61 -5.19 -6.01
C PRO A 131 -4.61 -4.70 -4.96
N ASP A 132 -3.32 -4.62 -5.29
CA ASP A 132 -2.26 -4.07 -4.45
C ASP A 132 -1.33 -3.17 -5.26
N TRP A 133 -0.77 -2.16 -4.60
CA TRP A 133 0.15 -1.23 -5.25
C TRP A 133 1.16 -0.67 -4.26
N THR A 134 2.40 -0.50 -4.71
CA THR A 134 3.42 0.22 -3.96
C THR A 134 3.99 1.36 -4.80
N THR A 135 3.97 2.56 -4.25
CA THR A 135 4.58 3.75 -4.83
C THR A 135 5.88 4.07 -4.09
N PHE A 136 6.93 4.37 -4.84
CA PHE A 136 8.22 4.78 -4.30
C PHE A 136 8.42 6.28 -4.52
N LEU A 137 8.67 7.02 -3.46
CA LEU A 137 9.00 8.44 -3.50
C LEU A 137 10.50 8.59 -3.52
N THR A 138 11.03 9.18 -4.59
CA THR A 138 12.46 9.38 -4.81
C THR A 138 12.80 10.86 -4.82
N GLU A 139 14.09 11.19 -4.62
CA GLU A 139 14.55 12.57 -4.76
C GLU A 139 14.29 13.10 -6.18
N PRO A 140 13.87 14.37 -6.33
CA PRO A 140 13.76 14.99 -7.64
C PRO A 140 15.10 14.96 -8.37
N GLY A 141 15.12 14.43 -9.60
CA GLY A 141 16.31 14.43 -10.44
C GLY A 141 17.23 13.22 -10.34
N ARG A 142 16.77 12.11 -9.78
CA ARG A 142 17.42 10.80 -9.87
C ARG A 142 16.73 9.88 -10.86
#